data_7c147c2044c926172ad6c3154c345a83
#
_entry.id   7c147c2044c926172ad6c3154c345a83
#
_cell.length_a   1.000
_cell.length_b   1.000
_cell.length_c   1.000
_cell.angle_alpha   90.00
_cell.angle_beta   90.00
_cell.angle_gamma   90.00
#
_symmetry.space_group_name_H-M   'P 1'
#
loop_
_entity.id
_entity.type
_entity.pdbx_description
1 polymer ?
#
loop_
_entity_poly.entity_id
_entity_poly.type
_entity_poly.pdbx_seq_one_letter_code
_entity_poly.pdbx_strand_id
1 'polypeptide(L)'
;MAKSVKGTQTEKNLLTSFAGESQARMRYTYFASVAKKEGYEQIAAIFTETADQEKEHAKRMFKYLEGGMVEITASYPAGVIGTTLENLKAAADGEHEEWSLDYPHFADVAEAEGFHEIAAMYRNISIAEKGHEERYRAFVSNIENATVFAKEGEVVWQCRNCGFIYVGKEAPEICPACLHPQAHFEVKKEN
;
A
#
# COMPACT_ATOMS: atom_id res chain seq x y z
N MET A 1 9.67 -16.52 -31.52
CA MET A 1 8.36 -16.12 -30.96
C MET A 1 8.50 -16.10 -29.46
N ALA A 2 7.90 -15.13 -28.76
CA ALA A 2 7.87 -15.13 -27.31
C ALA A 2 7.13 -16.40 -26.82
N LYS A 3 7.55 -16.96 -25.70
CA LYS A 3 6.91 -18.12 -25.09
C LYS A 3 5.55 -17.70 -24.53
N SER A 4 4.50 -18.48 -24.80
CA SER A 4 3.15 -18.25 -24.29
C SER A 4 3.05 -18.67 -22.81
N VAL A 5 2.35 -17.86 -22.00
CA VAL A 5 2.03 -18.22 -20.61
C VAL A 5 0.81 -19.14 -20.50
N LYS A 6 0.04 -19.32 -21.57
CA LYS A 6 -1.21 -20.10 -21.54
C LYS A 6 -1.01 -21.53 -21.03
N GLY A 7 -1.82 -21.92 -20.06
CA GLY A 7 -1.83 -23.25 -19.45
C GLY A 7 -0.68 -23.52 -18.48
N THR A 8 0.15 -22.52 -18.18
CA THR A 8 1.27 -22.64 -17.24
C THR A 8 0.87 -22.30 -15.81
N GLN A 9 1.71 -22.64 -14.83
CA GLN A 9 1.51 -22.18 -13.46
C GLN A 9 1.76 -20.67 -13.34
N THR A 10 2.65 -20.11 -14.15
CA THR A 10 2.89 -18.65 -14.23
C THR A 10 1.63 -17.90 -14.64
N GLU A 11 0.84 -18.41 -15.60
CA GLU A 11 -0.46 -17.78 -15.95
C GLU A 11 -1.41 -17.72 -14.75
N LYS A 12 -1.53 -18.81 -13.99
CA LYS A 12 -2.36 -18.84 -12.78
C LYS A 12 -1.85 -17.90 -11.69
N ASN A 13 -0.54 -17.85 -11.47
CA ASN A 13 0.08 -16.94 -10.51
C ASN A 13 -0.18 -15.47 -10.90
N LEU A 14 -0.02 -15.12 -12.18
CA LEU A 14 -0.32 -13.77 -12.69
C LEU A 14 -1.77 -13.37 -12.45
N LEU A 15 -2.73 -14.28 -12.69
CA LEU A 15 -4.14 -13.99 -12.47
C LEU A 15 -4.48 -13.93 -10.96
N THR A 16 -3.84 -14.78 -10.15
CA THR A 16 -3.97 -14.74 -8.68
C THR A 16 -3.46 -13.42 -8.12
N SER A 17 -2.27 -12.98 -8.54
CA SER A 17 -1.71 -11.70 -8.13
C SER A 17 -2.55 -10.53 -8.61
N PHE A 18 -3.01 -10.53 -9.87
CA PHE A 18 -3.93 -9.51 -10.39
C PHE A 18 -5.20 -9.38 -9.53
N ALA A 19 -5.78 -10.50 -9.10
CA ALA A 19 -6.94 -10.49 -8.21
C ALA A 19 -6.58 -9.98 -6.80
N GLY A 20 -5.39 -10.35 -6.29
CA GLY A 20 -4.84 -9.87 -5.02
C GLY A 20 -4.69 -8.34 -5.01
N GLU A 21 -3.98 -7.79 -5.97
CA GLU A 21 -3.78 -6.35 -6.13
C GLU A 21 -5.11 -5.59 -6.30
N SER A 22 -6.03 -6.18 -7.07
CA SER A 22 -7.35 -5.55 -7.31
C SER A 22 -8.17 -5.46 -6.02
N GLN A 23 -8.18 -6.50 -5.18
CA GLN A 23 -8.87 -6.45 -3.90
C GLN A 23 -8.14 -5.58 -2.88
N ALA A 24 -6.79 -5.57 -2.84
CA ALA A 24 -5.98 -4.70 -1.99
C ALA A 24 -6.27 -3.23 -2.29
N ARG A 25 -6.27 -2.85 -3.57
CA ARG A 25 -6.67 -1.52 -4.02
C ARG A 25 -8.04 -1.10 -3.47
N MET A 26 -9.05 -1.98 -3.55
CA MET A 26 -10.39 -1.66 -3.05
C MET A 26 -10.40 -1.54 -1.54
N ARG A 27 -9.74 -2.43 -0.81
CA ARG A 27 -9.63 -2.36 0.66
C ARG A 27 -8.96 -1.04 1.09
N TYR A 28 -7.85 -0.66 0.47
CA TYR A 28 -7.13 0.57 0.83
C TYR A 28 -7.95 1.83 0.54
N THR A 29 -8.78 1.82 -0.51
CA THR A 29 -9.75 2.90 -0.74
C THR A 29 -10.77 3.02 0.40
N TYR A 30 -11.24 1.90 0.95
CA TYR A 30 -12.14 1.91 2.11
C TYR A 30 -11.43 2.36 3.38
N PHE A 31 -10.19 1.90 3.60
CA PHE A 31 -9.36 2.26 4.74
C PHE A 31 -9.00 3.76 4.74
N ALA A 32 -8.73 4.34 3.56
CA ALA A 32 -8.55 5.78 3.39
C ALA A 32 -9.77 6.57 3.88
N SER A 33 -10.98 6.11 3.56
CA SER A 33 -12.22 6.76 4.02
C SER A 33 -12.37 6.73 5.54
N VAL A 34 -11.98 5.63 6.19
CA VAL A 34 -11.98 5.52 7.67
C VAL A 34 -10.95 6.47 8.26
N ALA A 35 -9.71 6.44 7.80
CA ALA A 35 -8.64 7.28 8.29
C ALA A 35 -8.99 8.77 8.21
N LYS A 36 -9.63 9.20 7.12
CA LYS A 36 -10.13 10.56 6.97
C LYS A 36 -11.20 10.92 8.01
N LYS A 37 -12.16 10.02 8.26
CA LYS A 37 -13.22 10.23 9.26
C LYS A 37 -12.67 10.28 10.68
N GLU A 38 -11.60 9.53 10.96
CA GLU A 38 -10.92 9.52 12.27
C GLU A 38 -9.91 10.67 12.44
N GLY A 39 -9.76 11.54 11.43
CA GLY A 39 -8.90 12.71 11.52
C GLY A 39 -7.42 12.46 11.20
N TYR A 40 -7.12 11.46 10.37
CA TYR A 40 -5.77 11.13 9.93
C TYR A 40 -5.62 11.40 8.42
N GLU A 41 -5.62 12.67 8.00
CA GLU A 41 -5.57 13.03 6.57
C GLU A 41 -4.30 12.55 5.87
N GLN A 42 -3.15 12.49 6.57
CA GLN A 42 -1.92 11.93 6.02
C GLN A 42 -2.08 10.42 5.75
N ILE A 43 -2.61 9.68 6.72
CA ILE A 43 -2.80 8.22 6.59
C ILE A 43 -3.81 7.92 5.47
N ALA A 44 -4.89 8.71 5.38
CA ALA A 44 -5.87 8.60 4.30
C ALA A 44 -5.24 8.80 2.92
N ALA A 45 -4.35 9.80 2.79
CA ALA A 45 -3.64 10.05 1.55
C ALA A 45 -2.67 8.92 1.20
N ILE A 46 -1.98 8.35 2.19
CA ILE A 46 -1.08 7.21 1.99
C ILE A 46 -1.85 5.96 1.53
N PHE A 47 -2.99 5.63 2.14
CA PHE A 47 -3.83 4.55 1.65
C PHE A 47 -4.31 4.78 0.20
N THR A 48 -4.67 6.03 -0.14
CA THR A 48 -5.09 6.36 -1.50
C THR A 48 -3.94 6.22 -2.50
N GLU A 49 -2.74 6.70 -2.14
CA GLU A 49 -1.53 6.58 -2.94
C GLU A 49 -1.19 5.11 -3.19
N THR A 50 -1.16 4.28 -2.12
CA THR A 50 -0.86 2.86 -2.25
C THR A 50 -1.94 2.17 -3.10
N ALA A 51 -3.24 2.46 -2.89
CA ALA A 51 -4.31 1.92 -3.74
C ALA A 51 -4.11 2.21 -5.23
N ASP A 52 -3.55 3.37 -5.59
CA ASP A 52 -3.22 3.70 -6.97
C ASP A 52 -1.95 2.98 -7.46
N GLN A 53 -1.01 2.66 -6.57
CA GLN A 53 0.18 1.85 -6.88
C GLN A 53 -0.21 0.39 -7.14
N GLU A 54 -1.09 -0.22 -6.32
CA GLU A 54 -1.60 -1.59 -6.55
C GLU A 54 -2.34 -1.71 -7.89
N LYS A 55 -3.04 -0.68 -8.32
CA LYS A 55 -3.62 -0.64 -9.66
C LYS A 55 -2.55 -0.78 -10.76
N GLU A 56 -1.38 -0.18 -10.61
CA GLU A 56 -0.32 -0.29 -11.62
C GLU A 56 0.37 -1.66 -11.56
N HIS A 57 0.53 -2.26 -10.35
CA HIS A 57 0.98 -3.65 -10.20
C HIS A 57 0.00 -4.62 -10.89
N ALA A 58 -1.28 -4.54 -10.56
CA ALA A 58 -2.34 -5.31 -11.22
C ALA A 58 -2.29 -5.19 -12.73
N LYS A 59 -2.18 -3.97 -13.25
CA LYS A 59 -2.08 -3.70 -14.69
C LYS A 59 -0.82 -4.30 -15.32
N ARG A 60 0.31 -4.29 -14.60
CA ARG A 60 1.54 -4.90 -15.10
C ARG A 60 1.40 -6.40 -15.23
N MET A 61 0.80 -7.08 -14.25
CA MET A 61 0.51 -8.52 -14.27
C MET A 61 -0.48 -8.87 -15.38
N PHE A 62 -1.55 -8.09 -15.50
CA PHE A 62 -2.59 -8.30 -16.52
C PHE A 62 -2.07 -8.22 -17.96
N LYS A 63 -1.04 -7.41 -18.22
CA LYS A 63 -0.42 -7.29 -19.54
C LYS A 63 0.30 -8.53 -20.04
N TYR A 64 0.64 -9.47 -19.14
CA TYR A 64 1.23 -10.74 -19.53
C TYR A 64 0.19 -11.81 -19.85
N LEU A 65 -1.07 -11.61 -19.47
CA LEU A 65 -2.16 -12.54 -19.76
C LEU A 65 -2.60 -12.42 -21.22
N GLU A 66 -2.89 -13.55 -21.82
CA GLU A 66 -3.16 -13.68 -23.26
C GLU A 66 -4.65 -13.88 -23.59
N GLY A 67 -5.54 -13.52 -22.65
CA GLY A 67 -6.99 -13.61 -22.80
C GLY A 67 -7.56 -15.01 -22.61
N GLY A 68 -8.88 -15.09 -22.62
CA GLY A 68 -9.65 -16.29 -22.30
C GLY A 68 -10.12 -16.29 -20.86
N MET A 69 -10.62 -17.46 -20.41
CA MET A 69 -11.07 -17.70 -19.04
C MET A 69 -10.08 -18.66 -18.39
N VAL A 70 -9.53 -18.28 -17.26
CA VAL A 70 -8.56 -19.09 -16.50
C VAL A 70 -9.13 -19.29 -15.09
N GLU A 71 -9.24 -20.53 -14.67
CA GLU A 71 -9.67 -20.89 -13.33
C GLU A 71 -8.49 -20.83 -12.37
N ILE A 72 -8.68 -20.12 -11.26
CA ILE A 72 -7.73 -20.04 -10.15
C ILE A 72 -8.42 -20.41 -8.84
N THR A 73 -7.64 -20.92 -7.89
CA THR A 73 -8.05 -21.08 -6.49
C THR A 73 -7.08 -20.31 -5.64
N ALA A 74 -7.59 -19.32 -4.89
CA ALA A 74 -6.79 -18.48 -4.02
C ALA A 74 -7.59 -18.06 -2.79
N SER A 75 -6.90 -17.64 -1.74
CA SER A 75 -7.50 -17.08 -0.53
C SER A 75 -7.14 -15.60 -0.44
N TYR A 76 -8.11 -14.77 -0.09
CA TYR A 76 -7.93 -13.34 0.11
C TYR A 76 -8.58 -12.90 1.42
N PRO A 77 -8.15 -11.79 2.03
CA PRO A 77 -8.78 -11.25 3.23
C PRO A 77 -10.28 -11.00 3.04
N ALA A 78 -11.11 -11.62 3.89
CA ALA A 78 -12.57 -11.60 3.80
C ALA A 78 -13.24 -10.46 4.60
N GLY A 79 -12.55 -9.40 4.92
CA GLY A 79 -12.98 -8.26 5.74
C GLY A 79 -12.05 -8.19 6.94
N VAL A 80 -12.21 -7.29 7.89
CA VAL A 80 -13.26 -6.28 8.08
C VAL A 80 -12.72 -4.88 7.72
N ILE A 81 -13.63 -3.87 7.65
CA ILE A 81 -13.23 -2.46 7.69
C ILE A 81 -13.30 -2.05 9.17
N GLY A 82 -12.14 -1.97 9.81
CA GLY A 82 -11.97 -1.61 11.22
C GLY A 82 -11.61 -0.14 11.43
N THR A 83 -11.05 0.17 12.58
CA THR A 83 -10.41 1.47 12.88
C THR A 83 -9.18 1.67 11.99
N THR A 84 -8.68 2.90 11.91
CA THR A 84 -7.45 3.21 11.16
C THR A 84 -6.27 2.34 11.61
N LEU A 85 -6.12 2.11 12.91
CA LEU A 85 -5.06 1.25 13.45
C LEU A 85 -5.20 -0.21 12.99
N GLU A 86 -6.41 -0.78 13.08
CA GLU A 86 -6.68 -2.14 12.65
C GLU A 86 -6.47 -2.30 11.14
N ASN A 87 -6.92 -1.32 10.36
CA ASN A 87 -6.76 -1.29 8.91
C ASN A 87 -5.28 -1.21 8.48
N LEU A 88 -4.46 -0.39 9.18
CA LEU A 88 -3.02 -0.30 8.94
C LEU A 88 -2.32 -1.62 9.25
N LYS A 89 -2.69 -2.31 10.34
CA LYS A 89 -2.14 -3.63 10.68
C LYS A 89 -2.50 -4.65 9.61
N ALA A 90 -3.77 -4.72 9.23
CA ALA A 90 -4.24 -5.65 8.20
C ALA A 90 -3.60 -5.38 6.82
N ALA A 91 -3.36 -4.12 6.48
CA ALA A 91 -2.63 -3.76 5.26
C ALA A 91 -1.16 -4.21 5.36
N ALA A 92 -0.45 -3.84 6.43
CA ALA A 92 0.94 -4.22 6.64
C ALA A 92 1.17 -5.74 6.63
N ASP A 93 0.24 -6.52 7.19
CA ASP A 93 0.33 -7.99 7.19
C ASP A 93 0.15 -8.57 5.77
N GLY A 94 -0.74 -7.99 4.96
CA GLY A 94 -0.91 -8.37 3.56
C GLY A 94 0.33 -8.08 2.71
N GLU A 95 0.86 -6.85 2.79
CA GLU A 95 2.11 -6.49 2.11
C GLU A 95 3.27 -7.41 2.51
N HIS A 96 3.34 -7.76 3.82
CA HIS A 96 4.36 -8.67 4.33
C HIS A 96 4.27 -10.05 3.67
N GLU A 97 3.08 -10.63 3.55
CA GLU A 97 2.86 -11.92 2.90
C GLU A 97 3.26 -11.87 1.43
N GLU A 98 2.90 -10.80 0.71
CA GLU A 98 3.21 -10.64 -0.70
C GLU A 98 4.72 -10.57 -0.96
N TRP A 99 5.47 -9.70 -0.26
CA TRP A 99 6.89 -9.56 -0.55
C TRP A 99 7.77 -10.67 0.05
N SER A 100 7.35 -11.31 1.15
CA SER A 100 8.18 -12.30 1.85
C SER A 100 7.90 -13.74 1.40
N LEU A 101 6.70 -14.04 0.88
CA LEU A 101 6.27 -15.38 0.54
C LEU A 101 5.79 -15.49 -0.91
N ASP A 102 4.74 -14.76 -1.29
CA ASP A 102 4.02 -15.01 -2.53
C ASP A 102 4.84 -14.62 -3.78
N TYR A 103 5.29 -13.40 -3.86
CA TYR A 103 5.98 -12.91 -5.05
C TYR A 103 7.36 -13.52 -5.25
N PRO A 104 8.18 -13.78 -4.19
CA PRO A 104 9.37 -14.60 -4.34
C PRO A 104 9.07 -15.99 -4.90
N HIS A 105 8.03 -16.68 -4.38
CA HIS A 105 7.63 -17.99 -4.90
C HIS A 105 7.16 -17.90 -6.35
N PHE A 106 6.34 -16.92 -6.71
CA PHE A 106 5.86 -16.74 -8.08
C PHE A 106 6.99 -16.40 -9.05
N ALA A 107 8.00 -15.65 -8.57
CA ALA A 107 9.20 -15.37 -9.34
C ALA A 107 9.99 -16.65 -9.65
N ASP A 108 10.17 -17.54 -8.66
CA ASP A 108 10.89 -18.79 -8.83
C ASP A 108 10.15 -19.74 -9.79
N VAL A 109 8.82 -19.80 -9.71
CA VAL A 109 7.98 -20.56 -10.67
C VAL A 109 8.15 -20.01 -12.08
N ALA A 110 8.06 -18.68 -12.25
CA ALA A 110 8.23 -18.04 -13.55
C ALA A 110 9.62 -18.29 -14.14
N GLU A 111 10.66 -18.22 -13.30
CA GLU A 111 12.03 -18.53 -13.69
C GLU A 111 12.17 -19.99 -14.18
N ALA A 112 11.65 -20.94 -13.40
CA ALA A 112 11.69 -22.37 -13.73
C ALA A 112 10.92 -22.69 -15.02
N GLU A 113 9.82 -21.97 -15.28
CA GLU A 113 9.05 -22.08 -16.52
C GLU A 113 9.66 -21.24 -17.67
N GLY A 114 10.79 -20.56 -17.47
CA GLY A 114 11.54 -19.82 -18.50
C GLY A 114 10.93 -18.44 -18.84
N PHE A 115 10.14 -17.85 -17.94
CA PHE A 115 9.58 -16.50 -18.06
C PHE A 115 10.40 -15.49 -17.27
N HIS A 116 11.67 -15.30 -17.64
CA HIS A 116 12.63 -14.48 -16.90
C HIS A 116 12.18 -13.02 -16.68
N GLU A 117 11.47 -12.43 -17.65
CA GLU A 117 10.94 -11.06 -17.51
C GLU A 117 9.84 -10.99 -16.44
N ILE A 118 8.97 -12.01 -16.35
CA ILE A 118 7.93 -12.11 -15.33
C ILE A 118 8.55 -12.36 -13.95
N ALA A 119 9.57 -13.24 -13.87
CA ALA A 119 10.31 -13.46 -12.64
C ALA A 119 10.96 -12.15 -12.12
N ALA A 120 11.60 -11.40 -13.02
CA ALA A 120 12.18 -10.10 -12.67
C ALA A 120 11.12 -9.09 -12.22
N MET A 121 9.95 -9.07 -12.87
CA MET A 121 8.82 -8.22 -12.45
C MET A 121 8.40 -8.53 -11.01
N TYR A 122 8.16 -9.79 -10.66
CA TYR A 122 7.77 -10.17 -9.29
C TYR A 122 8.82 -9.76 -8.25
N ARG A 123 10.11 -9.99 -8.53
CA ARG A 123 11.20 -9.57 -7.63
C ARG A 123 11.23 -8.06 -7.42
N ASN A 124 10.95 -7.27 -8.46
CA ASN A 124 10.93 -5.81 -8.36
C ASN A 124 9.69 -5.29 -7.62
N ILE A 125 8.52 -5.89 -7.86
CA ILE A 125 7.28 -5.54 -7.13
C ILE A 125 7.46 -5.88 -5.64
N SER A 126 8.05 -7.03 -5.28
CA SER A 126 8.36 -7.37 -3.87
C SER A 126 9.11 -6.26 -3.12
N ILE A 127 9.96 -5.49 -3.82
CA ILE A 127 10.67 -4.34 -3.20
C ILE A 127 9.70 -3.20 -2.89
N ALA A 128 8.69 -2.97 -3.75
CA ALA A 128 7.67 -1.96 -3.53
C ALA A 128 6.77 -2.35 -2.34
N GLU A 129 6.29 -3.63 -2.29
CA GLU A 129 5.42 -4.11 -1.20
C GLU A 129 6.12 -4.07 0.15
N LYS A 130 7.43 -4.36 0.18
CA LYS A 130 8.22 -4.14 1.39
C LYS A 130 8.22 -2.67 1.83
N GLY A 131 8.34 -1.74 0.91
CA GLY A 131 8.25 -0.31 1.19
C GLY A 131 6.85 0.11 1.68
N HIS A 132 5.78 -0.49 1.15
CA HIS A 132 4.41 -0.29 1.63
C HIS A 132 4.24 -0.79 3.06
N GLU A 133 4.71 -2.01 3.38
CA GLU A 133 4.68 -2.55 4.75
C GLU A 133 5.42 -1.62 5.72
N GLU A 134 6.68 -1.26 5.42
CA GLU A 134 7.48 -0.40 6.29
C GLU A 134 6.76 0.92 6.60
N ARG A 135 6.13 1.52 5.60
CA ARG A 135 5.34 2.74 5.74
C ARG A 135 4.11 2.54 6.63
N TYR A 136 3.35 1.46 6.43
CA TYR A 136 2.20 1.15 7.28
C TYR A 136 2.60 0.84 8.72
N ARG A 137 3.66 0.07 8.95
CA ARG A 137 4.20 -0.20 10.29
C ARG A 137 4.64 1.07 11.03
N ALA A 138 5.23 2.03 10.32
CA ALA A 138 5.58 3.33 10.89
C ALA A 138 4.34 4.08 11.38
N PHE A 139 3.23 4.08 10.62
CA PHE A 139 1.98 4.68 11.07
C PHE A 139 1.30 3.91 12.21
N VAL A 140 1.35 2.57 12.21
CA VAL A 140 0.92 1.77 13.38
C VAL A 140 1.64 2.24 14.63
N SER A 141 2.98 2.32 14.58
CA SER A 141 3.79 2.79 15.70
C SER A 141 3.44 4.21 16.13
N ASN A 142 3.22 5.12 15.17
CA ASN A 142 2.84 6.51 15.48
C ASN A 142 1.49 6.60 16.20
N ILE A 143 0.50 5.79 15.81
CA ILE A 143 -0.82 5.78 16.47
C ILE A 143 -0.71 5.17 17.87
N GLU A 144 -0.05 4.01 18.00
CA GLU A 144 0.11 3.30 19.28
C GLU A 144 0.86 4.13 20.34
N ASN A 145 1.82 4.95 19.91
CA ASN A 145 2.61 5.82 20.78
C ASN A 145 2.07 7.26 20.87
N ALA A 146 0.90 7.56 20.29
CA ALA A 146 0.33 8.91 20.23
C ALA A 146 1.27 9.96 19.60
N THR A 147 2.08 9.55 18.63
CA THR A 147 3.10 10.41 17.98
C THR A 147 2.73 10.86 16.57
N VAL A 148 1.48 10.70 16.16
CA VAL A 148 1.03 11.19 14.85
C VAL A 148 1.16 12.70 14.75
N PHE A 149 0.70 13.44 15.78
CA PHE A 149 0.71 14.90 15.83
C PHE A 149 1.65 15.48 16.89
N ALA A 150 2.45 14.64 17.56
CA ALA A 150 3.45 15.02 18.54
C ALA A 150 4.76 14.26 18.32
N LYS A 151 5.90 14.87 18.63
CA LYS A 151 7.24 14.26 18.55
C LYS A 151 8.04 14.60 19.80
N GLU A 152 9.02 13.77 20.13
CA GLU A 152 9.91 14.02 21.29
C GLU A 152 10.70 15.33 21.17
N GLY A 153 11.14 15.65 19.95
CA GLY A 153 11.88 16.87 19.60
C GLY A 153 11.05 17.80 18.71
N GLU A 154 11.57 19.01 18.49
CA GLU A 154 11.00 19.92 17.51
C GLU A 154 11.18 19.37 16.10
N VAL A 155 10.10 19.40 15.32
CA VAL A 155 10.06 19.03 13.92
C VAL A 155 9.34 20.10 13.10
N VAL A 156 9.52 20.02 11.80
CA VAL A 156 8.82 20.89 10.86
C VAL A 156 7.50 20.25 10.49
N TRP A 157 6.39 20.86 10.89
CA TRP A 157 5.04 20.48 10.51
C TRP A 157 4.59 21.21 9.27
N GLN A 158 3.85 20.56 8.41
CA GLN A 158 3.25 21.16 7.22
C GLN A 158 1.74 20.86 7.20
N CYS A 159 0.95 21.90 6.99
CA CYS A 159 -0.49 21.75 6.75
C CYS A 159 -0.71 21.23 5.31
N ARG A 160 -1.26 20.05 5.16
CA ARG A 160 -1.57 19.43 3.85
C ARG A 160 -2.57 20.24 3.03
N ASN A 161 -3.45 21.01 3.71
CA ASN A 161 -4.48 21.78 3.02
C ASN A 161 -3.94 23.04 2.35
N CYS A 162 -3.02 23.78 3.02
CA CYS A 162 -2.60 25.10 2.53
C CYS A 162 -1.08 25.31 2.44
N GLY A 163 -0.28 24.32 2.87
CA GLY A 163 1.17 24.42 2.84
C GLY A 163 1.79 25.22 3.99
N PHE A 164 1.00 25.70 4.97
CA PHE A 164 1.54 26.43 6.12
C PHE A 164 2.56 25.58 6.88
N ILE A 165 3.69 26.19 7.25
CA ILE A 165 4.80 25.56 7.96
C ILE A 165 4.85 26.04 9.40
N TYR A 166 5.07 25.10 10.34
CA TYR A 166 5.20 25.35 11.75
C TYR A 166 6.34 24.49 12.33
N VAL A 167 7.14 25.05 13.23
CA VAL A 167 8.21 24.34 13.95
C VAL A 167 7.80 24.17 15.40
N GLY A 168 7.82 22.96 15.91
CA GLY A 168 7.46 22.64 17.29
C GLY A 168 7.38 21.15 17.54
N LYS A 169 7.18 20.78 18.80
CA LYS A 169 7.03 19.37 19.20
C LYS A 169 5.66 18.80 18.83
N GLU A 170 4.64 19.63 18.81
CA GLU A 170 3.26 19.25 18.50
C GLU A 170 2.73 20.08 17.33
N ALA A 171 1.95 19.45 16.47
CA ALA A 171 1.25 20.13 15.40
C ALA A 171 0.15 21.05 16.00
N PRO A 172 -0.07 22.25 15.45
CA PRO A 172 -1.16 23.12 15.90
C PRO A 172 -2.53 22.44 15.86
N GLU A 173 -3.36 22.61 16.88
CA GLU A 173 -4.74 22.09 16.91
C GLU A 173 -5.58 22.64 15.74
N ILE A 174 -5.33 23.91 15.38
CA ILE A 174 -5.97 24.60 14.25
C ILE A 174 -4.87 25.30 13.45
N CYS A 175 -4.88 25.11 12.14
CA CYS A 175 -3.95 25.81 11.24
C CYS A 175 -4.23 27.33 11.26
N PRO A 176 -3.26 28.19 11.65
CA PRO A 176 -3.50 29.63 11.74
C PRO A 176 -3.70 30.31 10.37
N ALA A 177 -3.32 29.64 9.28
CA ALA A 177 -3.44 30.20 7.93
C ALA A 177 -4.78 29.85 7.25
N CYS A 178 -5.35 28.66 7.50
CA CYS A 178 -6.55 28.20 6.77
C CYS A 178 -7.66 27.63 7.66
N LEU A 179 -7.47 27.66 8.99
CA LEU A 179 -8.43 27.24 10.01
C LEU A 179 -8.85 25.75 9.93
N HIS A 180 -8.10 24.92 9.20
CA HIS A 180 -8.32 23.48 9.22
C HIS A 180 -7.76 22.85 10.51
N PRO A 181 -8.35 21.74 10.98
CA PRO A 181 -7.94 21.08 12.21
C PRO A 181 -6.57 20.42 12.09
N GLN A 182 -6.00 20.05 13.24
CA GLN A 182 -4.72 19.33 13.39
C GLN A 182 -4.62 18.10 12.48
N ALA A 183 -5.74 17.45 12.18
CA ALA A 183 -5.85 16.33 11.24
C ALA A 183 -5.12 16.54 9.90
N HIS A 184 -4.99 17.80 9.47
CA HIS A 184 -4.33 18.15 8.21
C HIS A 184 -2.81 18.35 8.32
N PHE A 185 -2.23 18.23 9.52
CA PHE A 185 -0.78 18.37 9.65
C PHE A 185 -0.06 17.04 9.45
N GLU A 186 1.12 17.14 8.89
CA GLU A 186 2.10 16.06 8.79
C GLU A 186 3.50 16.61 9.06
N VAL A 187 4.43 15.75 9.43
CA VAL A 187 5.85 16.11 9.44
C VAL A 187 6.27 16.36 8.00
N LYS A 188 6.84 17.55 7.76
CA LYS A 188 7.28 17.93 6.42
C LYS A 188 8.36 16.97 5.93
N LYS A 189 8.14 16.37 4.76
CA LYS A 189 9.18 15.60 4.07
C LYS A 189 10.20 16.53 3.45
N GLU A 190 11.49 16.21 3.60
CA GLU A 190 12.55 16.81 2.80
C GLU A 190 12.57 16.09 1.44
N ASN A 191 12.59 16.86 0.35
CA ASN A 191 12.67 16.36 -1.02
C ASN A 191 14.12 16.21 -1.46
#